data_63a62fd943f3677f506bc54b83f12a33
#
_entry.id   63a62fd943f3677f506bc54b83f12a33
#
_cell.length_a   1.000
_cell.length_b   1.000
_cell.length_c   1.000
_cell.angle_alpha   90.00
_cell.angle_beta   90.00
_cell.angle_gamma   90.00
#
_symmetry.space_group_name_H-M   'P 1'
#
loop_
_entity.id
_entity.type
_entity.pdbx_description
1 polymer ?
#
loop_
_entity_poly.entity_id
_entity_poly.type
_entity_poly.pdbx_seq_one_letter_code
_entity_poly.pdbx_strand_id
1 'polypeptide(L)'
;EINAKELLYTLVQNGIGVLNDDLIDFDIPHDRLQTALFAISLGADLEDVSEYLNWKDFESLTGIILEEKDFEVTKNLILTKPRMEIDIIGKKMDIALLIDCKHWKNMSKSALDEIVRKQIERVKHFVSIENISALPVIVTLHQETIQFVGNVPIVPIMKLSSFLDEFVGNLDSLKSIEK
;
A
#
# COMPACT_ATOMS: atom_id res chain seq x y z
N GLU A 1 -15.71 -15.22 26.50
CA GLU A 1 -16.40 -14.77 25.27
C GLU A 1 -16.69 -13.29 25.42
N ILE A 2 -16.19 -12.46 24.52
CA ILE A 2 -16.52 -11.02 24.48
C ILE A 2 -17.96 -10.91 23.98
N ASN A 3 -18.81 -10.20 24.75
CA ASN A 3 -20.18 -9.92 24.34
C ASN A 3 -20.16 -8.94 23.16
N ALA A 4 -21.01 -9.12 22.14
CA ALA A 4 -21.11 -8.24 20.97
C ALA A 4 -21.25 -6.76 21.36
N LYS A 5 -21.99 -6.47 22.45
CA LYS A 5 -22.14 -5.11 22.98
C LYS A 5 -20.82 -4.54 23.51
N GLU A 6 -20.01 -5.31 24.20
CA GLU A 6 -18.69 -4.93 24.70
C GLU A 6 -17.73 -4.65 23.54
N LEU A 7 -17.76 -5.50 22.48
CA LEU A 7 -16.94 -5.26 21.27
C LEU A 7 -17.33 -3.94 20.61
N LEU A 8 -18.60 -3.67 20.41
CA LEU A 8 -19.11 -2.44 19.79
C LEU A 8 -18.69 -1.20 20.60
N TYR A 9 -18.82 -1.24 21.94
CA TYR A 9 -18.35 -0.14 22.78
C TYR A 9 -16.83 0.04 22.72
N THR A 10 -16.07 -1.05 22.63
CA THR A 10 -14.61 -0.99 22.47
C THR A 10 -14.24 -0.31 21.15
N LEU A 11 -14.92 -0.59 20.06
CA LEU A 11 -14.71 0.09 18.78
C LEU A 11 -14.95 1.59 18.89
N VAL A 12 -16.11 2.00 19.47
CA VAL A 12 -16.44 3.43 19.67
C VAL A 12 -15.42 4.14 20.55
N GLN A 13 -14.94 3.50 21.64
CA GLN A 13 -13.90 4.06 22.50
C GLN A 13 -12.56 4.27 21.77
N ASN A 14 -12.31 3.53 20.71
CA ASN A 14 -11.14 3.67 19.84
C ASN A 14 -11.42 4.55 18.60
N GLY A 15 -12.52 5.30 18.58
CA GLY A 15 -12.85 6.24 17.51
C GLY A 15 -13.43 5.56 16.26
N ILE A 16 -13.90 4.32 16.36
CA ILE A 16 -14.47 3.55 15.26
C ILE A 16 -15.99 3.50 15.44
N GLY A 17 -16.72 4.18 14.56
CA GLY A 17 -18.14 4.41 14.68
C GLY A 17 -18.50 5.50 15.71
N VAL A 18 -19.74 5.96 15.66
CA VAL A 18 -20.29 7.00 16.52
C VAL A 18 -21.53 6.48 17.23
N LEU A 19 -21.54 6.61 18.57
CA LEU A 19 -22.72 6.23 19.36
C LEU A 19 -23.74 7.37 19.33
N ASN A 20 -24.91 7.10 18.76
CA ASN A 20 -26.07 7.99 18.73
C ASN A 20 -27.22 7.32 19.50
N ASP A 21 -27.55 7.85 20.67
CA ASP A 21 -28.49 7.23 21.61
C ASP A 21 -28.09 5.78 21.94
N ASP A 22 -28.87 4.80 21.50
CA ASP A 22 -28.60 3.36 21.70
C ASP A 22 -28.09 2.65 20.41
N LEU A 23 -27.82 3.42 19.33
CA LEU A 23 -27.35 2.91 18.07
C LEU A 23 -25.91 3.34 17.79
N ILE A 24 -25.15 2.51 17.09
CA ILE A 24 -23.81 2.86 16.62
C ILE A 24 -23.87 2.99 15.11
N ASP A 25 -23.55 4.20 14.63
CA ASP A 25 -23.43 4.49 13.21
C ASP A 25 -21.99 4.30 12.76
N PHE A 26 -21.78 3.62 11.63
CA PHE A 26 -20.48 3.42 11.02
C PHE A 26 -20.39 4.13 9.67
N ASP A 27 -19.34 4.92 9.47
CA ASP A 27 -18.87 5.32 8.14
C ASP A 27 -18.11 4.14 7.51
N ILE A 28 -18.82 3.32 6.75
CA ILE A 28 -18.30 2.01 6.28
C ILE A 28 -16.93 2.08 5.61
N PRO A 29 -16.60 3.01 4.70
CA PRO A 29 -15.26 3.07 4.12
C PRO A 29 -14.19 3.42 5.14
N HIS A 30 -14.44 4.44 5.99
CA HIS A 30 -13.48 4.91 6.99
C HIS A 30 -13.32 3.89 8.11
N ASP A 31 -14.42 3.48 8.73
CA ASP A 31 -14.41 2.64 9.92
C ASP A 31 -13.95 1.20 9.62
N ARG A 32 -14.13 0.72 8.38
CA ARG A 32 -13.57 -0.58 7.97
C ARG A 32 -12.04 -0.56 8.01
N LEU A 33 -11.41 0.49 7.48
CA LEU A 33 -9.95 0.64 7.53
C LEU A 33 -9.45 0.82 8.97
N GLN A 34 -10.14 1.64 9.78
CA GLN A 34 -9.80 1.84 11.19
C GLN A 34 -9.95 0.55 11.99
N THR A 35 -11.02 -0.24 11.73
CA THR A 35 -11.20 -1.56 12.34
C THR A 35 -10.06 -2.52 11.97
N ALA A 36 -9.64 -2.51 10.71
CA ALA A 36 -8.51 -3.32 10.23
C ALA A 36 -7.20 -2.93 10.96
N LEU A 37 -6.90 -1.64 11.05
CA LEU A 37 -5.72 -1.13 11.76
C LEU A 37 -5.78 -1.47 13.26
N PHE A 38 -6.95 -1.34 13.87
CA PHE A 38 -7.17 -1.71 15.27
C PHE A 38 -6.95 -3.22 15.50
N ALA A 39 -7.48 -4.08 14.63
CA ALA A 39 -7.27 -5.52 14.71
C ALA A 39 -5.77 -5.88 14.59
N ILE A 40 -5.04 -5.26 13.64
CA ILE A 40 -3.59 -5.44 13.48
C ILE A 40 -2.84 -4.99 14.74
N SER A 41 -3.23 -3.86 15.34
CA SER A 41 -2.62 -3.36 16.58
C SER A 41 -2.81 -4.31 17.78
N LEU A 42 -3.86 -5.11 17.76
CA LEU A 42 -4.13 -6.17 18.72
C LEU A 42 -3.45 -7.51 18.38
N GLY A 43 -2.67 -7.56 17.30
CA GLY A 43 -1.91 -8.74 16.89
C GLY A 43 -2.61 -9.64 15.88
N ALA A 44 -3.67 -9.19 15.23
CA ALA A 44 -4.23 -9.91 14.09
C ALA A 44 -3.23 -9.94 12.91
N ASP A 45 -3.21 -11.03 12.17
CA ASP A 45 -2.36 -11.17 11.00
C ASP A 45 -2.75 -10.18 9.90
N LEU A 46 -1.77 -9.47 9.37
CA LEU A 46 -1.97 -8.44 8.36
C LEU A 46 -2.56 -9.01 7.06
N GLU A 47 -2.14 -10.21 6.66
CA GLU A 47 -2.62 -10.85 5.44
C GLU A 47 -4.11 -11.24 5.60
N ASP A 48 -4.47 -11.86 6.75
CA ASP A 48 -5.85 -12.23 7.06
C ASP A 48 -6.76 -11.01 7.11
N VAL A 49 -6.37 -9.94 7.79
CA VAL A 49 -7.13 -8.70 7.88
C VAL A 49 -7.31 -8.05 6.51
N SER A 50 -6.25 -8.04 5.70
CA SER A 50 -6.26 -7.41 4.39
C SER A 50 -7.20 -8.09 3.40
N GLU A 51 -7.55 -9.37 3.59
CA GLU A 51 -8.57 -10.07 2.78
C GLU A 51 -9.97 -9.45 2.88
N TYR A 52 -10.27 -8.77 3.99
CA TYR A 52 -11.55 -8.09 4.22
C TYR A 52 -11.58 -6.65 3.73
N LEU A 53 -10.44 -6.14 3.25
CA LEU A 53 -10.33 -4.81 2.68
C LEU A 53 -10.62 -4.82 1.18
N ASN A 54 -11.24 -3.75 0.68
CA ASN A 54 -11.33 -3.57 -0.76
C ASN A 54 -10.02 -2.96 -1.31
N TRP A 55 -9.91 -2.85 -2.64
CA TRP A 55 -8.70 -2.33 -3.28
C TRP A 55 -8.32 -0.89 -2.83
N LYS A 56 -9.30 0.00 -2.57
CA LYS A 56 -9.05 1.36 -2.06
C LYS A 56 -8.53 1.37 -0.63
N ASP A 57 -9.08 0.49 0.21
CA ASP A 57 -8.59 0.33 1.58
C ASP A 57 -7.16 -0.23 1.57
N PHE A 58 -6.86 -1.17 0.67
CA PHE A 58 -5.53 -1.74 0.50
C PHE A 58 -4.50 -0.69 0.07
N GLU A 59 -4.83 0.17 -0.90
CA GLU A 59 -4.01 1.34 -1.25
C GLU A 59 -3.85 2.28 -0.05
N SER A 60 -4.93 2.53 0.69
CA SER A 60 -4.87 3.40 1.87
C SER A 60 -3.98 2.82 2.97
N LEU A 61 -4.07 1.52 3.23
CA LEU A 61 -3.21 0.82 4.18
C LEU A 61 -1.73 0.89 3.75
N THR A 62 -1.46 0.66 2.46
CA THR A 62 -0.11 0.82 1.89
C THR A 62 0.43 2.24 2.12
N GLY A 63 -0.41 3.25 1.91
CA GLY A 63 -0.04 4.65 2.16
C GLY A 63 0.27 4.93 3.64
N ILE A 64 -0.53 4.41 4.57
CA ILE A 64 -0.31 4.54 6.02
C ILE A 64 1.04 3.93 6.42
N ILE A 65 1.38 2.73 5.91
CA ILE A 65 2.67 2.09 6.20
C ILE A 65 3.85 2.96 5.71
N LEU A 66 3.71 3.64 4.57
CA LEU A 66 4.70 4.59 4.08
C LEU A 66 4.82 5.82 4.99
N GLU A 67 3.69 6.40 5.39
CA GLU A 67 3.65 7.57 6.30
C GLU A 67 4.32 7.24 7.64
N GLU A 68 4.09 6.05 8.21
CA GLU A 68 4.75 5.57 9.44
C GLU A 68 6.26 5.40 9.29
N LYS A 69 6.77 5.32 8.06
CA LYS A 69 8.19 5.26 7.72
C LYS A 69 8.75 6.60 7.24
N ASP A 70 8.09 7.70 7.57
CA ASP A 70 8.48 9.08 7.25
C ASP A 70 8.55 9.38 5.74
N PHE A 71 7.74 8.72 4.92
CA PHE A 71 7.56 9.10 3.53
C PHE A 71 6.46 10.16 3.40
N GLU A 72 6.68 11.14 2.54
CA GLU A 72 5.61 12.02 2.05
C GLU A 72 4.79 11.26 1.01
N VAL A 73 3.50 11.04 1.28
CA VAL A 73 2.63 10.18 0.47
C VAL A 73 1.68 11.00 -0.39
N THR A 74 1.64 10.66 -1.68
CA THR A 74 0.61 11.13 -2.63
C THR A 74 -0.13 9.93 -3.19
N LYS A 75 -1.47 9.95 -3.19
CA LYS A 75 -2.31 8.85 -3.69
C LYS A 75 -3.00 9.28 -4.99
N ASN A 76 -3.23 8.30 -5.88
CA ASN A 76 -4.01 8.44 -7.11
C ASN A 76 -3.54 9.59 -8.02
N LEU A 77 -2.23 9.70 -8.24
CA LEU A 77 -1.69 10.69 -9.16
C LEU A 77 -2.00 10.31 -10.60
N ILE A 78 -2.62 11.24 -11.33
CA ILE A 78 -2.88 11.08 -12.77
C ILE A 78 -1.88 11.92 -13.55
N LEU A 79 -0.97 11.24 -14.24
CA LEU A 79 -0.09 11.86 -15.24
C LEU A 79 -0.86 12.09 -16.53
N THR A 80 -0.51 13.15 -17.25
CA THR A 80 -1.13 13.48 -18.54
C THR A 80 -0.14 13.36 -19.69
N LYS A 81 -0.63 12.96 -20.89
CA LYS A 81 0.14 12.92 -22.14
C LYS A 81 1.39 12.01 -22.11
N PRO A 82 1.23 10.70 -22.03
CA PRO A 82 -0.03 9.93 -22.01
C PRO A 82 -0.68 9.92 -20.62
N ARG A 83 -1.99 9.65 -20.57
CA ARG A 83 -2.67 9.47 -19.29
C ARG A 83 -2.22 8.17 -18.64
N MET A 84 -1.65 8.27 -17.46
CA MET A 84 -1.24 7.15 -16.63
C MET A 84 -1.64 7.42 -15.19
N GLU A 85 -2.07 6.41 -14.47
CA GLU A 85 -2.42 6.48 -13.05
C GLU A 85 -1.34 5.78 -12.24
N ILE A 86 -0.96 6.41 -11.13
CA ILE A 86 -0.04 5.89 -10.14
C ILE A 86 -0.80 5.80 -8.84
N ASP A 87 -0.94 4.60 -8.29
CA ASP A 87 -1.76 4.36 -7.12
C ASP A 87 -1.19 5.12 -5.91
N ILE A 88 0.12 4.96 -5.64
CA ILE A 88 0.79 5.61 -4.51
C ILE A 88 2.20 6.06 -4.91
N ILE A 89 2.55 7.25 -4.46
CA ILE A 89 3.92 7.77 -4.50
C ILE A 89 4.36 8.05 -3.07
N GLY A 90 5.46 7.44 -2.66
CA GLY A 90 6.15 7.77 -1.41
C GLY A 90 7.45 8.50 -1.71
N LYS A 91 7.59 9.74 -1.28
CA LYS A 91 8.84 10.51 -1.42
C LYS A 91 9.59 10.54 -0.10
N LYS A 92 10.88 10.25 -0.13
CA LYS A 92 11.77 10.38 1.02
C LYS A 92 13.15 10.78 0.54
N MET A 93 13.73 11.86 1.09
CA MET A 93 14.94 12.47 0.58
C MET A 93 14.81 12.83 -0.92
N ASP A 94 15.77 12.45 -1.75
CA ASP A 94 15.82 12.79 -3.19
C ASP A 94 15.29 11.65 -4.08
N ILE A 95 14.50 10.74 -3.52
CA ILE A 95 13.99 9.59 -4.25
C ILE A 95 12.50 9.38 -4.03
N ALA A 96 11.81 8.91 -5.07
CA ALA A 96 10.40 8.52 -5.02
C ALA A 96 10.24 7.00 -5.22
N LEU A 97 9.38 6.39 -4.40
CA LEU A 97 8.85 5.05 -4.65
C LEU A 97 7.50 5.19 -5.35
N LEU A 98 7.38 4.66 -6.57
CA LEU A 98 6.11 4.61 -7.27
C LEU A 98 5.54 3.20 -7.14
N ILE A 99 4.46 3.10 -6.40
CA ILE A 99 3.85 1.83 -6.00
C ILE A 99 2.60 1.58 -6.82
N ASP A 100 2.51 0.39 -7.37
CA ASP A 100 1.31 -0.19 -8.00
C ASP A 100 0.79 -1.30 -7.07
N CYS A 101 -0.44 -1.15 -6.59
CA CYS A 101 -1.07 -2.05 -5.62
C CYS A 101 -1.85 -3.16 -6.32
N LYS A 102 -1.61 -4.43 -5.97
CA LYS A 102 -2.26 -5.60 -6.58
C LYS A 102 -2.92 -6.48 -5.54
N HIS A 103 -4.24 -6.39 -5.50
CA HIS A 103 -5.11 -7.15 -4.58
C HIS A 103 -5.51 -8.52 -5.17
N TRP A 104 -4.55 -9.27 -5.75
CA TRP A 104 -4.81 -10.56 -6.40
C TRP A 104 -4.19 -11.70 -5.61
N LYS A 105 -4.91 -12.84 -5.54
CA LYS A 105 -4.46 -14.02 -4.77
C LYS A 105 -3.32 -14.80 -5.44
N ASN A 106 -3.25 -14.81 -6.76
CA ASN A 106 -2.22 -15.54 -7.51
C ASN A 106 -1.96 -14.84 -8.83
N MET A 107 -0.71 -14.53 -9.10
CA MET A 107 -0.28 -13.95 -10.37
C MET A 107 0.60 -14.95 -11.14
N SER A 108 0.28 -15.14 -12.44
CA SER A 108 1.19 -15.87 -13.32
C SER A 108 2.43 -15.02 -13.59
N LYS A 109 3.54 -15.68 -13.90
CA LYS A 109 4.79 -14.97 -14.25
C LYS A 109 4.58 -13.98 -15.39
N SER A 110 3.84 -14.37 -16.44
CA SER A 110 3.55 -13.48 -17.57
C SER A 110 2.71 -12.26 -17.20
N ALA A 111 1.77 -12.40 -16.24
CA ALA A 111 1.00 -11.27 -15.72
C ALA A 111 1.89 -10.31 -14.94
N LEU A 112 2.79 -10.84 -14.09
CA LEU A 112 3.77 -10.04 -13.37
C LEU A 112 4.72 -9.29 -14.30
N ASP A 113 5.25 -9.96 -15.34
CA ASP A 113 6.13 -9.33 -16.35
C ASP A 113 5.43 -8.13 -17.01
N GLU A 114 4.14 -8.28 -17.37
CA GLU A 114 3.37 -7.19 -17.99
C GLU A 114 3.07 -6.04 -17.00
N ILE A 115 2.75 -6.34 -15.74
CA ILE A 115 2.53 -5.33 -14.69
C ILE A 115 3.81 -4.53 -14.47
N VAL A 116 4.94 -5.23 -14.30
CA VAL A 116 6.25 -4.59 -14.08
C VAL A 116 6.64 -3.73 -15.28
N ARG A 117 6.43 -4.21 -16.51
CA ARG A 117 6.70 -3.43 -17.72
C ARG A 117 5.91 -2.11 -17.72
N LYS A 118 4.60 -2.17 -17.42
CA LYS A 118 3.74 -0.97 -17.33
C LYS A 118 4.18 -0.05 -16.21
N GLN A 119 4.57 -0.59 -15.07
CA GLN A 119 5.02 0.22 -13.94
C GLN A 119 6.34 0.94 -14.27
N ILE A 120 7.29 0.29 -14.92
CA ILE A 120 8.52 0.93 -15.40
C ILE A 120 8.20 2.09 -16.36
N GLU A 121 7.23 1.94 -17.25
CA GLU A 121 6.81 3.01 -18.18
C GLU A 121 6.21 4.20 -17.42
N ARG A 122 5.36 3.96 -16.40
CA ARG A 122 4.82 5.02 -15.54
C ARG A 122 5.92 5.77 -14.80
N VAL A 123 6.90 5.04 -14.24
CA VAL A 123 8.03 5.64 -13.51
C VAL A 123 8.91 6.48 -14.45
N LYS A 124 9.22 5.99 -15.65
CA LYS A 124 9.96 6.78 -16.66
C LYS A 124 9.24 8.08 -16.99
N HIS A 125 7.92 8.01 -17.18
CA HIS A 125 7.13 9.20 -17.48
C HIS A 125 7.10 10.18 -16.29
N PHE A 126 6.91 9.66 -15.06
CA PHE A 126 6.98 10.47 -13.85
C PHE A 126 8.33 11.18 -13.71
N VAL A 127 9.45 10.46 -13.83
CA VAL A 127 10.81 11.02 -13.76
C VAL A 127 11.03 12.13 -14.80
N SER A 128 10.49 11.96 -16.01
CA SER A 128 10.62 12.96 -17.08
C SER A 128 9.86 14.27 -16.80
N ILE A 129 8.82 14.24 -15.94
CA ILE A 129 8.02 15.41 -15.57
C ILE A 129 8.54 16.05 -14.28
N GLU A 130 8.71 15.23 -13.24
CA GLU A 130 9.03 15.69 -11.88
C GLU A 130 10.53 15.96 -11.66
N ASN A 131 11.38 15.45 -12.55
CA ASN A 131 12.86 15.57 -12.46
C ASN A 131 13.42 15.06 -11.11
N ILE A 132 12.85 13.99 -10.58
CA ILE A 132 13.27 13.26 -9.38
C ILE A 132 13.50 11.80 -9.72
N SER A 133 14.59 11.20 -9.22
CA SER A 133 14.85 9.77 -9.40
C SER A 133 13.81 8.92 -8.71
N ALA A 134 13.40 7.82 -9.34
CA ALA A 134 12.30 7.01 -8.82
C ALA A 134 12.49 5.51 -9.02
N LEU A 135 11.91 4.72 -8.10
CA LEU A 135 11.88 3.26 -8.14
C LEU A 135 10.46 2.75 -8.38
N PRO A 136 10.24 1.87 -9.36
CA PRO A 136 9.03 1.09 -9.46
C PRO A 136 8.98 0.03 -8.36
N VAL A 137 7.81 -0.09 -7.70
CA VAL A 137 7.53 -1.12 -6.71
C VAL A 137 6.14 -1.69 -6.98
N ILE A 138 5.98 -3.00 -6.83
CA ILE A 138 4.67 -3.64 -6.84
C ILE A 138 4.38 -4.13 -5.41
N VAL A 139 3.28 -3.70 -4.83
CA VAL A 139 2.81 -4.20 -3.54
C VAL A 139 1.67 -5.17 -3.76
N THR A 140 1.78 -6.37 -3.19
CA THR A 140 0.79 -7.44 -3.31
C THR A 140 0.12 -7.72 -1.97
N LEU A 141 -1.13 -8.16 -2.00
CA LEU A 141 -1.84 -8.55 -0.78
C LEU A 141 -1.23 -9.81 -0.17
N HIS A 142 -0.99 -10.82 -0.99
CA HIS A 142 -0.50 -12.13 -0.55
C HIS A 142 0.99 -12.30 -0.81
N GLN A 143 1.59 -13.27 -0.10
CA GLN A 143 2.96 -13.70 -0.33
C GLN A 143 3.10 -14.28 -1.74
N GLU A 144 3.95 -13.64 -2.56
CA GLU A 144 4.31 -14.15 -3.89
C GLU A 144 5.61 -14.96 -3.82
N THR A 145 5.71 -15.97 -4.70
CA THR A 145 6.93 -16.78 -4.83
C THR A 145 8.03 -15.96 -5.51
N ILE A 146 7.64 -15.05 -6.41
CA ILE A 146 8.55 -14.18 -7.16
C ILE A 146 8.74 -12.89 -6.39
N GLN A 147 9.96 -12.61 -5.96
CA GLN A 147 10.30 -11.41 -5.21
C GLN A 147 10.78 -10.25 -6.09
N PHE A 148 11.29 -10.56 -7.28
CA PHE A 148 11.81 -9.57 -8.22
C PHE A 148 11.51 -9.95 -9.66
N VAL A 149 11.20 -8.94 -10.47
CA VAL A 149 11.12 -9.04 -11.92
C VAL A 149 11.93 -7.89 -12.52
N GLY A 150 13.05 -8.21 -13.21
CA GLY A 150 13.94 -7.19 -13.79
C GLY A 150 14.43 -6.15 -12.76
N ASN A 151 14.77 -6.57 -11.55
CA ASN A 151 15.17 -5.74 -10.40
C ASN A 151 14.05 -4.84 -9.85
N VAL A 152 12.81 -5.01 -10.29
CA VAL A 152 11.63 -4.37 -9.67
C VAL A 152 11.15 -5.28 -8.54
N PRO A 153 11.07 -4.76 -7.30
CA PRO A 153 10.64 -5.57 -6.16
C PRO A 153 9.12 -5.81 -6.21
N ILE A 154 8.76 -7.06 -5.88
CA ILE A 154 7.38 -7.50 -5.64
C ILE A 154 7.26 -7.75 -4.15
N VAL A 155 6.59 -6.86 -3.45
CA VAL A 155 6.61 -6.80 -1.99
C VAL A 155 5.23 -7.15 -1.43
N PRO A 156 5.06 -8.28 -0.73
CA PRO A 156 3.85 -8.53 0.03
C PRO A 156 3.64 -7.46 1.10
N ILE A 157 2.39 -7.02 1.32
CA ILE A 157 2.11 -5.94 2.27
C ILE A 157 2.64 -6.22 3.67
N MET A 158 2.60 -7.48 4.12
CA MET A 158 3.15 -7.91 5.40
C MET A 158 4.67 -7.69 5.54
N LYS A 159 5.39 -7.55 4.41
CA LYS A 159 6.84 -7.29 4.36
C LYS A 159 7.17 -5.85 3.99
N LEU A 160 6.16 -5.02 3.69
CA LEU A 160 6.39 -3.66 3.21
C LEU A 160 7.15 -2.81 4.23
N SER A 161 6.79 -2.89 5.51
CA SER A 161 7.48 -2.14 6.57
C SER A 161 8.97 -2.50 6.65
N SER A 162 9.31 -3.79 6.68
CA SER A 162 10.72 -4.25 6.69
C SER A 162 11.46 -3.87 5.40
N PHE A 163 10.79 -3.98 4.25
CA PHE A 163 11.36 -3.54 2.96
C PHE A 163 11.72 -2.04 2.99
N LEU A 164 10.84 -1.20 3.54
CA LEU A 164 11.08 0.24 3.64
C LEU A 164 12.22 0.59 4.61
N ASP A 165 12.43 -0.19 5.66
CA ASP A 165 13.57 -0.01 6.57
C ASP A 165 14.91 -0.31 5.89
N GLU A 166 14.92 -1.29 4.99
CA GLU A 166 16.13 -1.77 4.33
C GLU A 166 16.39 -1.14 2.95
N PHE A 167 15.39 -0.48 2.35
CA PHE A 167 15.46 -0.08 0.94
C PHE A 167 16.61 0.88 0.65
N VAL A 168 16.92 1.82 1.55
CA VAL A 168 18.02 2.80 1.37
C VAL A 168 19.36 2.09 1.26
N GLY A 169 19.59 1.04 2.06
CA GLY A 169 20.81 0.24 2.01
C GLY A 169 20.94 -0.66 0.78
N ASN A 170 19.84 -0.87 0.06
CA ASN A 170 19.77 -1.79 -1.09
C ASN A 170 19.48 -1.08 -2.42
N LEU A 171 19.54 0.24 -2.48
CA LEU A 171 19.21 1.03 -3.68
C LEU A 171 19.96 0.57 -4.93
N ASP A 172 21.25 0.24 -4.82
CA ASP A 172 22.09 -0.20 -5.94
C ASP A 172 21.62 -1.52 -6.59
N SER A 173 20.88 -2.34 -5.84
CA SER A 173 20.32 -3.61 -6.33
C SER A 173 18.93 -3.48 -6.95
N LEU A 174 18.27 -2.32 -6.78
CA LEU A 174 16.91 -2.06 -7.25
C LEU A 174 16.92 -1.37 -8.62
N LYS A 175 15.78 -1.45 -9.30
CA LYS A 175 15.56 -0.77 -10.60
C LYS A 175 15.32 0.71 -10.39
N SER A 176 16.38 1.48 -10.16
CA SER A 176 16.30 2.92 -10.16
C SER A 176 16.15 3.48 -11.59
N ILE A 177 15.33 4.51 -11.74
CA ILE A 177 15.21 5.31 -12.97
C ILE A 177 15.66 6.72 -12.60
N GLU A 178 16.81 7.06 -13.13
CA GLU A 178 17.47 8.34 -12.86
C GLU A 178 16.82 9.50 -13.64
N LYS A 179 16.93 10.68 -13.07
CA LYS A 179 16.53 11.96 -13.68
C LYS A 179 17.46 12.38 -14.82
#